data_1e55ea3c6b06f0d5095d24778eeb5263
#
_entry.id   1e55ea3c6b06f0d5095d24778eeb5263
#
_cell.length_a   1.000
_cell.length_b   1.000
_cell.length_c   1.000
_cell.angle_alpha   90.00
_cell.angle_beta   90.00
_cell.angle_gamma   90.00
#
_symmetry.space_group_name_H-M   'P 1'
#
loop_
_entity.id
_entity.type
_entity.pdbx_description
1 polymer ?
#
loop_
_entity_poly.entity_id
_entity_poly.type
_entity_poly.pdbx_seq_one_letter_code
_entity_poly.pdbx_strand_id
1 'polypeptide(L)'
;MKKIIKGYDGKRHASSSLLASKNKQRGHVLEKEYAKRVSGVVVKGVGKTDVLEKNGENTSCKGAKKHIQLLLQSKDKTVDFYGNSHPISQFVTAGYEVKKFKSENNNNIDVLLFKTWKVTSINLSKWLQQKQNFRKVLSYVFSNDNEINNLVILEDLNSVAYKFKIEKIINLYTDMDFEVYVTKGNKVVVRSIIPNLNNQRKFVIFNMEIRGSKGKIGSINYWIDAQRFYSAIKNNIEYKVIEP
;
A
#
# COMPACT_ATOMS: atom_id res chain seq x y z
N MET A 1 -25.00 19.32 -15.41
CA MET A 1 -25.39 18.56 -14.19
C MET A 1 -24.40 17.44 -13.96
N LYS A 2 -23.63 17.44 -12.83
CA LYS A 2 -22.71 16.33 -12.51
C LYS A 2 -23.51 15.15 -12.02
N LYS A 3 -23.42 14.01 -12.71
CA LYS A 3 -24.06 12.75 -12.34
C LYS A 3 -23.58 12.31 -10.95
N ILE A 4 -24.46 12.32 -9.96
CA ILE A 4 -24.19 11.77 -8.63
C ILE A 4 -24.30 10.25 -8.73
N ILE A 5 -23.20 9.56 -8.57
CA ILE A 5 -23.17 8.09 -8.61
C ILE A 5 -23.41 7.61 -7.17
N LYS A 6 -24.40 6.73 -6.97
CA LYS A 6 -24.58 6.03 -5.70
C LYS A 6 -23.38 5.11 -5.46
N GLY A 7 -22.73 5.24 -4.31
CA GLY A 7 -21.68 4.33 -3.89
C GLY A 7 -22.21 2.94 -3.59
N TYR A 8 -21.27 2.00 -3.41
CA TYR A 8 -21.57 0.61 -3.07
C TYR A 8 -22.37 0.45 -1.75
N ASP A 9 -22.28 1.42 -0.86
CA ASP A 9 -23.02 1.53 0.39
C ASP A 9 -24.38 2.25 0.25
N GLY A 10 -24.82 2.49 -0.97
CA GLY A 10 -26.06 3.23 -1.24
C GLY A 10 -25.98 4.73 -0.97
N LYS A 11 -24.88 5.23 -0.42
CA LYS A 11 -24.69 6.66 -0.13
C LYS A 11 -24.24 7.43 -1.37
N ARG A 12 -24.66 8.68 -1.45
CA ARG A 12 -24.19 9.60 -2.49
C ARG A 12 -22.77 10.05 -2.14
N HIS A 13 -21.77 9.51 -2.82
CA HIS A 13 -20.41 10.04 -2.71
C HIS A 13 -20.25 11.22 -3.67
N ALA A 14 -19.79 12.35 -3.15
CA ALA A 14 -19.15 13.36 -4.01
C ALA A 14 -18.15 12.60 -4.88
N SER A 15 -18.19 12.80 -6.19
CA SER A 15 -17.50 11.99 -7.18
C SER A 15 -16.12 11.56 -6.63
N SER A 16 -15.82 10.27 -6.69
CA SER A 16 -14.56 9.70 -6.20
C SER A 16 -13.32 10.43 -6.73
N SER A 17 -13.45 11.12 -7.87
CA SER A 17 -12.44 12.00 -8.45
C SER A 17 -12.18 13.27 -7.62
N LEU A 18 -13.21 13.90 -7.05
CA LEU A 18 -13.04 15.12 -6.24
C LEU A 18 -12.34 14.83 -4.92
N LEU A 19 -12.74 13.72 -4.25
CA LEU A 19 -12.10 13.28 -3.01
C LEU A 19 -10.65 12.84 -3.25
N ALA A 20 -10.41 12.10 -4.36
CA ALA A 20 -9.06 11.71 -4.76
C ALA A 20 -8.18 12.93 -5.08
N SER A 21 -8.73 13.95 -5.75
CA SER A 21 -8.03 15.20 -6.03
C SER A 21 -7.68 15.95 -4.73
N LYS A 22 -8.63 16.08 -3.80
CA LYS A 22 -8.39 16.72 -2.49
C LYS A 22 -7.32 15.98 -1.68
N ASN A 23 -7.37 14.65 -1.66
CA ASN A 23 -6.36 13.84 -0.96
C ASN A 23 -4.98 13.99 -1.58
N LYS A 24 -4.89 14.06 -2.91
CA LYS A 24 -3.63 14.31 -3.61
C LYS A 24 -3.08 15.71 -3.31
N GLN A 25 -3.92 16.75 -3.37
CA GLN A 25 -3.53 18.12 -3.03
C GLN A 25 -3.02 18.21 -1.58
N ARG A 26 -3.72 17.57 -0.63
CA ARG A 26 -3.26 17.50 0.76
C ARG A 26 -1.90 16.82 0.87
N GLY A 27 -1.68 15.70 0.17
CA GLY A 27 -0.37 15.02 0.15
C GLY A 27 0.74 15.99 -0.28
N HIS A 28 0.57 16.68 -1.39
CA HIS A 28 1.55 17.66 -1.87
C HIS A 28 1.80 18.84 -0.92
N VAL A 29 0.80 19.25 -0.15
CA VAL A 29 0.99 20.30 0.87
C VAL A 29 1.85 19.78 2.01
N LEU A 30 1.62 18.54 2.49
CA LEU A 30 2.43 17.91 3.53
C LEU A 30 3.87 17.64 3.06
N GLU A 31 4.07 17.21 1.82
CA GLU A 31 5.39 17.02 1.21
C GLU A 31 6.20 18.34 1.19
N LYS A 32 5.57 19.45 0.79
CA LYS A 32 6.20 20.79 0.79
C LYS A 32 6.56 21.23 2.20
N GLU A 33 5.68 21.03 3.15
CA GLU A 33 5.92 21.39 4.54
C GLU A 33 7.09 20.59 5.13
N TYR A 34 7.10 19.28 4.91
CA TYR A 34 8.21 18.47 5.37
C TYR A 34 9.53 18.85 4.71
N ALA A 35 9.55 19.09 3.40
CA ALA A 35 10.74 19.52 2.68
C ALA A 35 11.31 20.83 3.26
N LYS A 36 10.45 21.79 3.63
CA LYS A 36 10.87 23.04 4.29
C LYS A 36 11.58 22.77 5.61
N ARG A 37 11.02 21.90 6.47
CA ARG A 37 11.59 21.57 7.80
C ARG A 37 12.98 20.93 7.71
N VAL A 38 13.24 20.13 6.68
CA VAL A 38 14.52 19.42 6.49
C VAL A 38 15.46 20.10 5.50
N SER A 39 15.12 21.32 5.05
CA SER A 39 15.87 22.03 3.99
C SER A 39 16.06 21.16 2.73
N GLY A 40 15.07 20.35 2.42
CA GLY A 40 15.05 19.44 1.28
C GLY A 40 14.28 20.01 0.09
N VAL A 41 14.20 19.22 -0.97
CA VAL A 41 13.51 19.55 -2.22
C VAL A 41 12.40 18.55 -2.49
N VAL A 42 11.21 19.06 -2.83
CA VAL A 42 10.09 18.18 -3.29
C VAL A 42 10.41 17.64 -4.67
N VAL A 43 10.43 16.33 -4.81
CA VAL A 43 10.70 15.65 -6.07
C VAL A 43 9.42 15.62 -6.91
N LYS A 44 9.49 16.18 -8.11
CA LYS A 44 8.37 16.16 -9.06
C LYS A 44 8.45 14.92 -9.94
N GLY A 45 7.34 14.21 -10.10
CA GLY A 45 7.27 13.07 -11.02
C GLY A 45 6.39 11.93 -10.53
N VAL A 46 6.55 10.77 -11.15
CA VAL A 46 5.78 9.53 -10.84
C VAL A 46 6.53 8.57 -9.92
N GLY A 47 7.69 8.96 -9.40
CA GLY A 47 8.49 8.16 -8.47
C GLY A 47 7.85 8.04 -7.09
N LYS A 48 8.46 7.22 -6.24
CA LYS A 48 8.05 7.07 -4.83
C LYS A 48 8.75 8.06 -3.89
N THR A 49 9.84 8.68 -4.33
CA THR A 49 10.50 9.74 -3.57
C THR A 49 9.64 10.98 -3.60
N ASP A 50 9.18 11.41 -2.44
CA ASP A 50 8.40 12.63 -2.28
C ASP A 50 9.31 13.82 -1.98
N VAL A 51 10.38 13.61 -1.19
CA VAL A 51 11.35 14.63 -0.79
C VAL A 51 12.78 14.10 -0.85
N LEU A 52 13.67 14.85 -1.49
CA LEU A 52 15.12 14.68 -1.39
C LEU A 52 15.64 15.62 -0.29
N GLU A 53 16.15 15.06 0.80
CA GLU A 53 16.67 15.82 1.92
C GLU A 53 18.05 16.41 1.62
N LYS A 54 18.45 17.45 2.35
CA LYS A 54 19.76 18.10 2.18
C LYS A 54 20.96 17.14 2.32
N ASN A 55 20.82 16.09 3.14
CA ASN A 55 21.82 15.05 3.33
C ASN A 55 21.86 13.97 2.23
N GLY A 56 21.08 14.13 1.17
CA GLY A 56 20.97 13.18 0.05
C GLY A 56 20.01 11.99 0.28
N GLU A 57 19.30 11.94 1.41
CA GLU A 57 18.35 10.87 1.68
C GLU A 57 17.03 11.07 0.94
N ASN A 58 16.54 10.01 0.32
CA ASN A 58 15.22 9.97 -0.30
C ASN A 58 14.15 9.59 0.73
N THR A 59 13.09 10.38 0.79
CA THR A 59 12.04 10.24 1.79
C THR A 59 10.66 10.16 1.12
N SER A 60 9.85 9.21 1.56
CA SER A 60 8.42 9.12 1.22
C SER A 60 7.58 9.69 2.35
N CYS A 61 6.68 10.63 2.03
CA CYS A 61 5.80 11.29 2.98
C CYS A 61 4.40 10.68 2.94
N LYS A 62 3.83 10.40 4.11
CA LYS A 62 2.47 9.84 4.21
C LYS A 62 1.66 10.62 5.25
N GLY A 63 0.46 11.04 4.86
CA GLY A 63 -0.53 11.58 5.79
C GLY A 63 -1.29 10.43 6.45
N ALA A 64 -1.18 10.32 7.77
CA ALA A 64 -1.84 9.26 8.52
C ALA A 64 -3.32 9.57 8.70
N LYS A 65 -4.21 8.95 7.89
CA LYS A 65 -5.64 8.90 8.19
C LYS A 65 -6.09 7.46 8.40
N LYS A 66 -6.98 6.94 7.57
CA LYS A 66 -7.58 5.61 7.76
C LYS A 66 -6.77 4.50 7.11
N HIS A 67 -6.27 4.74 5.90
CA HIS A 67 -5.53 3.75 5.10
C HIS A 67 -4.38 4.43 4.37
N ILE A 68 -3.21 3.80 4.41
CA ILE A 68 -2.04 4.20 3.64
C ILE A 68 -1.96 3.28 2.42
N GLN A 69 -2.06 3.84 1.23
CA GLN A 69 -1.70 3.16 0.00
C GLN A 69 -0.18 3.24 -0.14
N LEU A 70 0.49 2.10 -0.04
CA LEU A 70 1.94 2.01 -0.18
C LEU A 70 2.35 2.06 -1.65
N LEU A 71 1.68 1.25 -2.47
CA LEU A 71 1.92 1.15 -3.90
C LEU A 71 0.62 0.80 -4.63
N LEU A 72 0.43 1.40 -5.79
CA LEU A 72 -0.56 1.00 -6.78
C LEU A 72 0.16 0.77 -8.10
N GLN A 73 0.12 -0.44 -8.63
CA GLN A 73 0.84 -0.82 -9.84
C GLN A 73 -0.09 -1.49 -10.84
N SER A 74 0.06 -1.15 -12.14
CA SER A 74 -0.70 -1.82 -13.20
C SER A 74 -0.25 -3.27 -13.38
N LYS A 75 -1.12 -4.08 -13.99
CA LYS A 75 -0.80 -5.46 -14.36
C LYS A 75 0.51 -5.52 -15.17
N ASP A 76 0.61 -4.72 -16.22
CA ASP A 76 1.74 -4.75 -17.14
C ASP A 76 3.06 -4.43 -16.42
N LYS A 77 3.11 -3.33 -15.66
CA LYS A 77 4.29 -3.00 -14.85
C LYS A 77 4.66 -4.09 -13.84
N THR A 78 3.66 -4.79 -13.29
CA THR A 78 3.91 -5.90 -12.36
C THR A 78 4.53 -7.09 -13.09
N VAL A 79 4.00 -7.42 -14.25
CA VAL A 79 4.50 -8.52 -15.09
C VAL A 79 5.90 -8.20 -15.64
N ASP A 80 6.11 -6.97 -16.08
CA ASP A 80 7.44 -6.52 -16.57
C ASP A 80 8.50 -6.62 -15.48
N PHE A 81 8.14 -6.27 -14.24
CA PHE A 81 9.08 -6.29 -13.11
C PHE A 81 9.38 -7.71 -12.60
N TYR A 82 8.34 -8.53 -12.41
CA TYR A 82 8.49 -9.85 -11.80
C TYR A 82 8.62 -11.01 -12.80
N GLY A 83 8.23 -10.82 -14.05
CA GLY A 83 8.08 -11.88 -15.05
C GLY A 83 6.76 -12.65 -14.92
N ASN A 84 6.33 -13.28 -16.02
CA ASN A 84 5.01 -13.93 -16.12
C ASN A 84 4.81 -15.11 -15.14
N SER A 85 5.85 -15.87 -14.85
CA SER A 85 5.79 -17.07 -13.99
C SER A 85 5.79 -16.74 -12.49
N HIS A 86 6.08 -15.49 -12.13
CA HIS A 86 6.16 -15.10 -10.72
C HIS A 86 4.79 -15.11 -10.04
N PRO A 87 4.65 -15.59 -8.77
CA PRO A 87 3.35 -15.68 -8.08
C PRO A 87 2.56 -14.37 -8.02
N ILE A 88 3.23 -13.23 -7.87
CA ILE A 88 2.58 -11.91 -7.89
C ILE A 88 1.99 -11.61 -9.27
N SER A 89 2.73 -11.86 -10.35
CA SER A 89 2.28 -11.64 -11.72
C SER A 89 1.08 -12.52 -12.08
N GLN A 90 1.14 -13.80 -11.70
CA GLN A 90 0.02 -14.74 -11.90
C GLN A 90 -1.23 -14.29 -11.14
N PHE A 91 -1.09 -13.88 -9.88
CA PHE A 91 -2.19 -13.34 -9.06
C PHE A 91 -2.82 -12.09 -9.70
N VAL A 92 -1.99 -11.15 -10.14
CA VAL A 92 -2.44 -9.90 -10.76
C VAL A 92 -3.15 -10.17 -12.09
N THR A 93 -2.58 -11.03 -12.94
CA THR A 93 -3.14 -11.39 -14.25
C THR A 93 -4.50 -12.07 -14.08
N ALA A 94 -4.60 -13.09 -13.23
CA ALA A 94 -5.87 -13.79 -12.99
C ALA A 94 -6.93 -12.84 -12.39
N GLY A 95 -6.54 -11.98 -11.46
CA GLY A 95 -7.44 -10.98 -10.90
C GLY A 95 -7.88 -9.91 -11.92
N TYR A 96 -7.00 -9.51 -12.83
CA TYR A 96 -7.34 -8.62 -13.94
C TYR A 96 -8.43 -9.24 -14.84
N GLU A 97 -8.27 -10.50 -15.27
CA GLU A 97 -9.24 -11.17 -16.13
C GLU A 97 -10.63 -11.24 -15.48
N VAL A 98 -10.71 -11.60 -14.19
CA VAL A 98 -11.97 -11.59 -13.44
C VAL A 98 -12.61 -10.21 -13.39
N LYS A 99 -11.80 -9.17 -13.12
CA LYS A 99 -12.32 -7.80 -12.99
C LYS A 99 -12.73 -7.21 -14.33
N LYS A 100 -12.00 -7.54 -15.40
CA LYS A 100 -12.31 -7.16 -16.77
C LYS A 100 -13.62 -7.81 -17.20
N PHE A 101 -13.73 -9.14 -17.10
CA PHE A 101 -14.96 -9.88 -17.42
C PHE A 101 -16.17 -9.30 -16.69
N LYS A 102 -16.05 -9.08 -15.37
CA LYS A 102 -17.10 -8.49 -14.56
C LYS A 102 -17.54 -7.11 -15.06
N SER A 103 -16.61 -6.27 -15.51
CA SER A 103 -16.90 -4.92 -16.00
C SER A 103 -17.62 -4.92 -17.36
N GLU A 104 -17.34 -5.94 -18.18
CA GLU A 104 -17.90 -6.10 -19.53
C GLU A 104 -19.24 -6.85 -19.54
N ASN A 105 -19.54 -7.64 -18.50
CA ASN A 105 -20.69 -8.54 -18.41
C ASN A 105 -21.65 -8.18 -17.26
N ASN A 106 -22.03 -6.92 -17.10
CA ASN A 106 -23.05 -6.46 -16.14
C ASN A 106 -22.83 -6.94 -14.70
N ASN A 107 -21.58 -7.01 -14.26
CA ASN A 107 -21.15 -7.50 -12.96
C ASN A 107 -21.32 -9.03 -12.73
N ASN A 108 -21.62 -9.81 -13.75
CA ASN A 108 -21.53 -11.26 -13.67
C ASN A 108 -20.11 -11.73 -13.42
N ILE A 109 -19.97 -12.90 -12.85
CA ILE A 109 -18.66 -13.50 -12.54
C ILE A 109 -18.56 -14.80 -13.33
N ASP A 110 -17.48 -14.92 -14.12
CA ASP A 110 -17.11 -16.21 -14.69
C ASP A 110 -16.52 -17.09 -13.60
N VAL A 111 -17.13 -18.28 -13.42
CA VAL A 111 -16.76 -19.21 -12.34
C VAL A 111 -15.36 -19.78 -12.54
N LEU A 112 -14.96 -20.04 -13.79
CA LEU A 112 -13.64 -20.60 -14.09
C LEU A 112 -12.54 -19.57 -13.85
N LEU A 113 -12.72 -18.35 -14.34
CA LEU A 113 -11.79 -17.24 -14.08
C LEU A 113 -11.65 -16.98 -12.57
N PHE A 114 -12.78 -17.01 -11.84
CA PHE A 114 -12.75 -16.80 -10.39
C PHE A 114 -12.03 -17.94 -9.64
N LYS A 115 -12.21 -19.19 -10.05
CA LYS A 115 -11.47 -20.34 -9.51
C LYS A 115 -9.99 -20.23 -9.79
N THR A 116 -9.59 -19.84 -11.02
CA THR A 116 -8.18 -19.60 -11.39
C THR A 116 -7.58 -18.52 -10.52
N TRP A 117 -8.26 -17.40 -10.31
CA TRP A 117 -7.80 -16.35 -9.41
C TRP A 117 -7.67 -16.83 -7.96
N LYS A 118 -8.57 -17.69 -7.50
CA LYS A 118 -8.47 -18.31 -6.16
C LYS A 118 -7.22 -19.16 -6.02
N VAL A 119 -6.90 -19.98 -7.03
CA VAL A 119 -5.68 -20.82 -7.04
C VAL A 119 -4.43 -19.95 -7.01
N THR A 120 -4.33 -18.93 -7.85
CA THR A 120 -3.17 -18.03 -7.87
C THR A 120 -3.03 -17.24 -6.57
N SER A 121 -4.15 -16.86 -5.93
CA SER A 121 -4.14 -16.21 -4.61
C SER A 121 -3.58 -17.13 -3.51
N ILE A 122 -3.94 -18.41 -3.55
CA ILE A 122 -3.41 -19.42 -2.60
C ILE A 122 -1.92 -19.66 -2.85
N ASN A 123 -1.49 -19.76 -4.11
CA ASN A 123 -0.08 -19.93 -4.45
C ASN A 123 0.75 -18.73 -3.98
N LEU A 124 0.24 -17.52 -4.20
CA LEU A 124 0.88 -16.31 -3.69
C LEU A 124 0.95 -16.29 -2.17
N SER A 125 -0.11 -16.71 -1.47
CA SER A 125 -0.10 -16.75 0.00
C SER A 125 0.94 -17.74 0.54
N LYS A 126 1.08 -18.92 -0.07
CA LYS A 126 2.13 -19.90 0.28
C LYS A 126 3.53 -19.36 0.03
N TRP A 127 3.73 -18.67 -1.11
CA TRP A 127 5.01 -18.06 -1.44
C TRP A 127 5.40 -16.95 -0.45
N LEU A 128 4.44 -16.10 -0.06
CA LEU A 128 4.64 -15.03 0.92
C LEU A 128 4.85 -15.54 2.35
N GLN A 129 4.45 -16.77 2.68
CA GLN A 129 4.69 -17.36 4.00
C GLN A 129 6.20 -17.52 4.30
N GLN A 130 7.03 -17.56 3.27
CA GLN A 130 8.48 -17.58 3.42
C GLN A 130 8.98 -16.16 3.74
N LYS A 131 9.64 -15.97 4.90
CA LYS A 131 10.12 -14.68 5.40
C LYS A 131 10.95 -13.90 4.36
N GLN A 132 11.83 -14.58 3.64
CA GLN A 132 12.65 -13.98 2.58
C GLN A 132 11.83 -13.39 1.43
N ASN A 133 10.74 -14.06 1.04
CA ASN A 133 9.86 -13.58 -0.03
C ASN A 133 9.02 -12.39 0.44
N PHE A 134 8.52 -12.46 1.66
CA PHE A 134 7.81 -11.35 2.27
C PHE A 134 8.72 -10.12 2.40
N ARG A 135 9.98 -10.30 2.84
CA ARG A 135 10.99 -9.24 2.88
C ARG A 135 11.19 -8.58 1.51
N LYS A 136 11.32 -9.35 0.44
CA LYS A 136 11.45 -8.82 -0.93
C LYS A 136 10.25 -7.94 -1.31
N VAL A 137 9.02 -8.39 -0.99
CA VAL A 137 7.81 -7.60 -1.27
C VAL A 137 7.79 -6.31 -0.44
N LEU A 138 8.13 -6.36 0.85
CA LEU A 138 8.20 -5.17 1.69
C LEU A 138 9.26 -4.19 1.19
N SER A 139 10.46 -4.67 0.82
CA SER A 139 11.51 -3.84 0.24
C SER A 139 11.01 -3.12 -1.01
N TYR A 140 10.42 -3.85 -1.95
CA TYR A 140 9.86 -3.25 -3.15
C TYR A 140 8.75 -2.24 -2.86
N VAL A 141 7.82 -2.58 -1.96
CA VAL A 141 6.64 -1.76 -1.67
C VAL A 141 6.99 -0.52 -0.84
N PHE A 142 7.95 -0.59 0.07
CA PHE A 142 8.35 0.54 0.90
C PHE A 142 9.49 1.35 0.28
N SER A 143 10.54 0.69 -0.19
CA SER A 143 11.78 1.35 -0.58
C SER A 143 12.02 1.45 -2.08
N ASN A 144 11.18 0.84 -2.92
CA ASN A 144 11.42 0.75 -4.36
C ASN A 144 12.83 0.21 -4.66
N ASP A 145 13.13 -0.96 -4.09
CA ASP A 145 14.45 -1.61 -4.18
C ASP A 145 15.60 -0.73 -3.65
N ASN A 146 15.39 -0.16 -2.47
CA ASN A 146 16.35 0.67 -1.73
C ASN A 146 16.57 2.10 -2.26
N GLU A 147 15.76 2.57 -3.22
CA GLU A 147 15.79 3.98 -3.63
C GLU A 147 15.30 4.93 -2.53
N ILE A 148 14.37 4.48 -1.67
CA ILE A 148 13.80 5.28 -0.59
C ILE A 148 14.40 4.86 0.75
N ASN A 149 14.99 5.82 1.45
CA ASN A 149 15.65 5.57 2.73
C ASN A 149 14.69 5.69 3.93
N ASN A 150 13.77 6.65 3.87
CA ASN A 150 12.96 7.02 5.00
C ASN A 150 11.48 7.07 4.66
N LEU A 151 10.65 6.72 5.64
CA LEU A 151 9.23 7.00 5.68
C LEU A 151 8.97 8.10 6.70
N VAL A 152 8.25 9.14 6.29
CA VAL A 152 7.79 10.20 7.18
C VAL A 152 6.28 10.16 7.30
N ILE A 153 5.81 10.26 8.54
CA ILE A 153 4.39 10.39 8.87
C ILE A 153 4.16 11.79 9.41
N LEU A 154 3.31 12.53 8.72
CA LEU A 154 2.91 13.89 9.07
C LEU A 154 1.39 14.00 8.99
N GLU A 155 0.72 14.20 10.12
CA GLU A 155 -0.75 14.20 10.17
C GLU A 155 -1.36 15.50 9.63
N ASP A 156 -0.78 16.62 9.99
CA ASP A 156 -1.15 17.95 9.51
C ASP A 156 0.06 18.91 9.52
N LEU A 157 -0.15 20.15 9.09
CA LEU A 157 0.92 21.15 8.93
C LEU A 157 1.54 21.62 10.24
N ASN A 158 0.80 21.54 11.35
CA ASN A 158 1.22 22.03 12.65
C ASN A 158 1.68 20.89 13.57
N SER A 159 1.53 19.64 13.16
CA SER A 159 1.97 18.50 13.93
C SER A 159 3.45 18.19 13.71
N VAL A 160 4.05 17.53 14.68
CA VAL A 160 5.41 16.98 14.51
C VAL A 160 5.40 15.93 13.40
N ALA A 161 6.51 15.84 12.66
CA ALA A 161 6.71 14.76 11.70
C ALA A 161 7.55 13.65 12.35
N TYR A 162 7.15 12.41 12.14
CA TYR A 162 7.87 11.23 12.63
C TYR A 162 8.59 10.56 11.48
N LYS A 163 9.92 10.55 11.52
CA LYS A 163 10.79 9.99 10.48
C LYS A 163 11.33 8.63 10.92
N PHE A 164 11.09 7.61 10.11
CA PHE A 164 11.50 6.23 10.32
C PHE A 164 12.43 5.77 9.19
N LYS A 165 13.48 5.02 9.52
CA LYS A 165 14.25 4.28 8.52
C LYS A 165 13.43 3.12 7.97
N ILE A 166 13.28 3.04 6.64
CA ILE A 166 12.48 1.98 6.00
C ILE A 166 13.05 0.60 6.29
N GLU A 167 14.35 0.45 6.33
CA GLU A 167 14.99 -0.81 6.67
C GLU A 167 14.55 -1.33 8.05
N LYS A 168 14.47 -0.45 9.06
CA LYS A 168 13.97 -0.83 10.39
C LYS A 168 12.50 -1.29 10.35
N ILE A 169 11.66 -0.67 9.50
CA ILE A 169 10.28 -1.10 9.29
C ILE A 169 10.24 -2.50 8.67
N ILE A 170 11.05 -2.73 7.63
CA ILE A 170 11.12 -4.03 6.94
C ILE A 170 11.58 -5.12 7.92
N ASN A 171 12.64 -4.86 8.69
CA ASN A 171 13.16 -5.77 9.69
C ASN A 171 12.09 -6.10 10.73
N LEU A 172 11.43 -5.09 11.32
CA LEU A 172 10.35 -5.30 12.29
C LEU A 172 9.31 -6.30 11.78
N TYR A 173 8.83 -6.14 10.55
CA TYR A 173 7.77 -6.98 10.00
C TYR A 173 8.24 -8.35 9.53
N THR A 174 9.50 -8.51 9.14
CA THR A 174 10.05 -9.80 8.73
C THR A 174 10.54 -10.65 9.92
N ASP A 175 10.91 -10.01 11.02
CA ASP A 175 11.36 -10.69 12.23
C ASP A 175 10.19 -11.19 13.10
N MET A 176 9.02 -10.56 12.93
CA MET A 176 7.80 -11.02 13.59
C MET A 176 7.30 -12.35 13.04
N ASP A 177 6.60 -13.09 13.89
CA ASP A 177 5.76 -14.18 13.42
C ASP A 177 4.54 -13.64 12.69
N PHE A 178 4.29 -14.13 11.50
CA PHE A 178 3.16 -13.72 10.68
C PHE A 178 2.48 -14.92 10.01
N GLU A 179 1.24 -14.72 9.65
CA GLU A 179 0.47 -15.64 8.83
C GLU A 179 -0.03 -14.94 7.57
N VAL A 180 -0.10 -15.69 6.48
CA VAL A 180 -0.67 -15.20 5.21
C VAL A 180 -1.92 -16.00 4.89
N TYR A 181 -3.02 -15.30 4.63
CA TYR A 181 -4.28 -15.93 4.27
C TYR A 181 -4.96 -15.25 3.10
N VAL A 182 -5.88 -15.98 2.47
CA VAL A 182 -6.69 -15.49 1.35
C VAL A 182 -8.12 -15.32 1.81
N THR A 183 -8.68 -14.13 1.62
CA THR A 183 -10.08 -13.84 1.95
C THR A 183 -11.05 -14.48 0.95
N LYS A 184 -12.36 -14.49 1.26
CA LYS A 184 -13.41 -14.92 0.32
C LYS A 184 -13.40 -14.14 -1.00
N GLY A 185 -12.95 -12.87 -0.99
CA GLY A 185 -12.83 -12.03 -2.18
C GLY A 185 -11.45 -12.08 -2.84
N ASN A 186 -10.65 -13.13 -2.59
CA ASN A 186 -9.32 -13.36 -3.15
C ASN A 186 -8.30 -12.24 -2.85
N LYS A 187 -8.47 -11.46 -1.76
CA LYS A 187 -7.39 -10.62 -1.24
C LYS A 187 -6.38 -11.51 -0.54
N VAL A 188 -5.11 -11.22 -0.72
CA VAL A 188 -4.02 -11.80 0.07
C VAL A 188 -3.70 -10.85 1.21
N VAL A 189 -3.72 -11.36 2.43
CA VAL A 189 -3.57 -10.59 3.65
C VAL A 189 -2.47 -11.18 4.49
N VAL A 190 -1.52 -10.35 4.92
CA VAL A 190 -0.49 -10.70 5.88
C VAL A 190 -0.88 -10.12 7.24
N ARG A 191 -0.92 -10.97 8.25
CA ARG A 191 -1.14 -10.59 9.66
C ARG A 191 0.08 -10.90 10.48
N SER A 192 0.40 -10.05 11.41
CA SER A 192 1.46 -10.29 12.40
C SER A 192 0.93 -10.10 13.81
N ILE A 193 1.61 -10.73 14.77
CA ILE A 193 1.42 -10.50 16.20
C ILE A 193 2.54 -9.56 16.63
N ILE A 194 2.21 -8.37 17.13
CA ILE A 194 3.21 -7.47 17.69
C ILE A 194 3.52 -7.94 19.11
N PRO A 195 4.78 -8.23 19.43
CA PRO A 195 5.19 -8.40 20.82
C PRO A 195 4.89 -7.10 21.59
N ASN A 196 4.41 -7.19 22.82
CA ASN A 196 4.14 -6.07 23.73
C ASN A 196 2.85 -5.23 23.54
N LEU A 197 1.94 -5.62 22.68
CA LEU A 197 0.57 -5.15 22.85
C LEU A 197 -0.13 -6.06 23.87
N ASN A 198 -0.57 -5.51 24.98
CA ASN A 198 -1.22 -6.18 26.11
C ASN A 198 -2.42 -7.08 25.75
N ASN A 199 -2.76 -7.18 24.50
CA ASN A 199 -3.82 -8.00 23.93
C ASN A 199 -3.32 -8.69 22.68
N GLN A 200 -2.46 -9.60 22.66
CA GLN A 200 -2.04 -10.53 21.56
C GLN A 200 -2.95 -10.55 20.30
N ARG A 201 -3.48 -9.39 19.90
CA ARG A 201 -4.40 -9.28 18.78
C ARG A 201 -3.59 -9.32 17.49
N LYS A 202 -3.81 -10.35 16.71
CA LYS A 202 -3.36 -10.42 15.33
C LYS A 202 -3.82 -9.15 14.60
N PHE A 203 -2.91 -8.38 14.05
CA PHE A 203 -3.27 -7.21 13.27
C PHE A 203 -2.77 -7.37 11.83
N VAL A 204 -3.54 -6.77 10.93
CA VAL A 204 -3.21 -6.81 9.51
C VAL A 204 -2.05 -5.85 9.26
N ILE A 205 -0.89 -6.40 8.85
CA ILE A 205 0.27 -5.63 8.45
C ILE A 205 0.04 -5.06 7.05
N PHE A 206 -0.50 -5.89 6.16
CA PHE A 206 -0.36 -5.65 4.75
C PHE A 206 -1.46 -6.35 3.95
N ASN A 207 -2.00 -5.67 2.96
CA ASN A 207 -3.03 -6.20 2.07
C ASN A 207 -2.60 -6.04 0.63
N MET A 208 -2.85 -7.10 -0.16
CA MET A 208 -2.73 -7.11 -1.61
C MET A 208 -4.12 -7.36 -2.22
N GLU A 209 -4.61 -6.44 -3.00
CA GLU A 209 -5.91 -6.57 -3.67
C GLU A 209 -5.87 -6.09 -5.11
N ILE A 210 -6.68 -6.73 -5.96
CA ILE A 210 -6.84 -6.29 -7.34
C ILE A 210 -8.01 -5.33 -7.44
N ARG A 211 -7.76 -4.14 -7.95
CA ARG A 211 -8.79 -3.11 -8.15
C ARG A 211 -9.68 -3.43 -9.34
N GLY A 212 -10.99 -3.19 -9.19
CA GLY A 212 -12.00 -3.36 -10.23
C GLY A 212 -12.66 -2.05 -10.68
N SER A 213 -12.11 -0.89 -10.30
CA SER A 213 -12.71 0.41 -10.66
C SER A 213 -12.29 0.86 -12.06
N LYS A 214 -13.22 1.54 -12.77
CA LYS A 214 -12.95 2.15 -14.08
C LYS A 214 -11.62 2.91 -14.09
N GLY A 215 -10.82 2.70 -15.15
CA GLY A 215 -9.51 3.34 -15.34
C GLY A 215 -8.35 2.74 -14.54
N LYS A 216 -8.61 1.77 -13.64
CA LYS A 216 -7.59 1.06 -12.83
C LYS A 216 -7.90 -0.43 -12.69
N ILE A 217 -8.66 -0.99 -13.62
CA ILE A 217 -8.99 -2.42 -13.63
C ILE A 217 -7.69 -3.22 -13.67
N GLY A 218 -7.57 -4.20 -12.78
CA GLY A 218 -6.44 -5.09 -12.72
C GLY A 218 -5.17 -4.52 -12.10
N SER A 219 -5.18 -3.28 -11.60
CA SER A 219 -4.04 -2.79 -10.83
C SER A 219 -3.99 -3.47 -9.47
N ILE A 220 -2.79 -3.91 -9.07
CA ILE A 220 -2.56 -4.38 -7.71
C ILE A 220 -2.40 -3.17 -6.78
N ASN A 221 -3.10 -3.23 -5.66
CA ASN A 221 -3.05 -2.22 -4.61
C ASN A 221 -2.47 -2.83 -3.34
N TYR A 222 -1.37 -2.27 -2.87
CA TYR A 222 -0.73 -2.60 -1.60
C TYR A 222 -1.10 -1.53 -0.59
N TRP A 223 -1.75 -1.92 0.50
CA TRP A 223 -2.19 -0.97 1.51
C TRP A 223 -2.18 -1.53 2.93
N ILE A 224 -2.12 -0.62 3.89
CA ILE A 224 -2.10 -0.91 5.33
C ILE A 224 -3.13 -0.03 6.05
N ASP A 225 -3.56 -0.48 7.24
CA ASP A 225 -4.31 0.37 8.18
C ASP A 225 -3.34 1.38 8.81
N ALA A 226 -3.62 2.68 8.64
CA ALA A 226 -2.71 3.73 9.04
C ALA A 226 -2.46 3.78 10.55
N GLN A 227 -3.52 3.68 11.35
CA GLN A 227 -3.41 3.81 12.81
C GLN A 227 -2.63 2.65 13.41
N ARG A 228 -2.97 1.42 12.98
CA ARG A 228 -2.30 0.20 13.47
C ARG A 228 -0.84 0.14 13.05
N PHE A 229 -0.57 0.47 11.79
CA PHE A 229 0.79 0.54 11.28
C PHE A 229 1.62 1.56 12.06
N TYR A 230 1.08 2.76 12.22
CA TYR A 230 1.75 3.84 12.92
C TYR A 230 2.05 3.50 14.38
N SER A 231 1.05 2.98 15.10
CA SER A 231 1.25 2.50 16.47
C SER A 231 2.32 1.41 16.54
N ALA A 232 2.30 0.46 15.59
CA ALA A 232 3.27 -0.62 15.55
C ALA A 232 4.71 -0.11 15.40
N ILE A 233 4.98 0.72 14.40
CA ILE A 233 6.34 1.22 14.15
C ILE A 233 6.81 2.16 15.25
N LYS A 234 5.94 3.04 15.75
CA LYS A 234 6.29 4.02 16.80
C LYS A 234 6.65 3.35 18.13
N ASN A 235 6.04 2.22 18.45
CA ASN A 235 6.29 1.51 19.70
C ASN A 235 7.48 0.52 19.64
N ASN A 236 7.94 0.17 18.44
CA ASN A 236 8.91 -0.93 18.28
C ASN A 236 10.20 -0.54 17.56
N ILE A 237 10.27 0.62 16.92
CA ILE A 237 11.51 1.07 16.26
C ILE A 237 11.81 2.53 16.60
N GLU A 238 13.10 2.85 16.58
CA GLU A 238 13.57 4.21 16.74
C GLU A 238 13.10 5.12 15.60
N TYR A 239 12.77 6.35 15.93
CA TYR A 239 12.38 7.39 14.98
C TYR A 239 12.96 8.75 15.38
N LYS A 240 13.01 9.65 14.40
CA LYS A 240 13.33 11.05 14.66
C LYS A 240 12.04 11.87 14.68
N VAL A 241 11.96 12.78 15.64
CA VAL A 241 10.92 13.81 15.68
C VAL A 241 11.44 15.03 14.94
N ILE A 242 10.65 15.56 14.02
CA ILE A 242 10.95 16.78 13.26
C ILE A 242 9.88 17.79 13.60
N GLU A 243 10.26 18.82 14.29
CA GLU A 243 9.36 19.89 14.73
C GLU A 243 8.83 20.73 13.55
N PRO A 244 7.71 21.43 13.75
CA PRO A 244 7.14 22.33 12.75
C PRO A 244 8.08 23.45 12.29
#